data_ee1be56bfcd2ddf7391071c5a648ca84
#
_entry.id   ee1be56bfcd2ddf7391071c5a648ca84
#
_cell.length_a   1.000
_cell.length_b   1.000
_cell.length_c   1.000
_cell.angle_alpha   90.00
_cell.angle_beta   90.00
_cell.angle_gamma   90.00
#
_symmetry.space_group_name_H-M   'P 1'
#
loop_
_entity.id
_entity.type
_entity.pdbx_description
1 polymer ?
#
loop_
_entity_poly.entity_id
_entity_poly.type
_entity_poly.pdbx_seq_one_letter_code
_entity_poly.pdbx_strand_id
1 'polypeptide(L)'
;MTPNRVELARFQRQAKPQANGCWLWMGPAGTRDGYGKFQPSPGAKKVMAHRWAYEVYVGPIPEGMQIDHKCHSDDLSCPGGPECRHRRCCNPAHLEAVTASENTLRQRHYERSKTECPKGHPYEGDNLIEGSDGRRRCRECDRARKRKQSAPPDTPA
;
A
#
# COMPACT_ATOMS: atom_id res chain seq x y z
N MET A 1 -15.41 -11.03 15.57
CA MET A 1 -14.60 -11.09 16.82
C MET A 1 -15.13 -10.04 17.79
N THR A 2 -15.40 -10.38 19.06
CA THR A 2 -15.90 -9.39 20.06
C THR A 2 -14.75 -9.04 21.01
N PRO A 3 -14.12 -7.86 20.85
CA PRO A 3 -13.03 -7.44 21.72
C PRO A 3 -13.58 -7.04 23.09
N ASN A 4 -12.78 -7.19 24.13
CA ASN A 4 -13.10 -6.67 25.45
C ASN A 4 -12.77 -5.17 25.55
N ARG A 5 -13.27 -4.51 26.60
CA ARG A 5 -13.11 -3.05 26.81
C ARG A 5 -11.64 -2.60 26.89
N VAL A 6 -10.76 -3.45 27.40
CA VAL A 6 -9.33 -3.14 27.55
C VAL A 6 -8.65 -3.16 26.18
N GLU A 7 -8.96 -4.13 25.33
CA GLU A 7 -8.43 -4.22 23.95
C GLU A 7 -8.88 -3.03 23.10
N LEU A 8 -10.16 -2.66 23.20
CA LEU A 8 -10.68 -1.45 22.54
C LEU A 8 -9.95 -0.18 22.98
N ALA A 9 -9.82 0.03 24.28
CA ALA A 9 -9.13 1.20 24.81
C ALA A 9 -7.65 1.25 24.41
N ARG A 10 -6.96 0.09 24.37
CA ARG A 10 -5.57 -0.01 23.87
C ARG A 10 -5.46 0.35 22.39
N PHE A 11 -6.39 -0.11 21.58
CA PHE A 11 -6.43 0.20 20.15
C PHE A 11 -6.67 1.70 19.94
N GLN A 12 -7.70 2.28 20.55
CA GLN A 12 -8.09 3.68 20.42
C GLN A 12 -6.99 4.67 20.85
N ARG A 13 -6.19 4.30 21.86
CA ARG A 13 -5.03 5.12 22.27
C ARG A 13 -3.99 5.25 21.15
N GLN A 14 -3.88 4.27 20.25
CA GLN A 14 -2.88 4.22 19.19
C GLN A 14 -3.44 4.63 17.82
N ALA A 15 -4.75 4.54 17.61
CA ALA A 15 -5.42 4.97 16.39
C ALA A 15 -5.88 6.44 16.53
N LYS A 16 -5.16 7.38 15.91
CA LYS A 16 -5.40 8.83 16.05
C LYS A 16 -6.12 9.41 14.85
N PRO A 17 -7.33 10.00 15.03
CA PRO A 17 -8.02 10.70 13.96
C PRO A 17 -7.17 11.83 13.36
N GLN A 18 -7.25 11.97 12.04
CA GLN A 18 -6.59 13.00 11.26
C GLN A 18 -7.64 13.85 10.52
N ALA A 19 -7.27 15.06 10.09
CA ALA A 19 -8.16 15.97 9.37
C ALA A 19 -8.74 15.39 8.07
N ASN A 20 -8.02 14.48 7.41
CA ASN A 20 -8.49 13.76 6.22
C ASN A 20 -9.38 12.54 6.53
N GLY A 21 -9.84 12.38 7.76
CA GLY A 21 -10.69 11.26 8.19
C GLY A 21 -9.95 9.96 8.50
N CYS A 22 -8.67 9.83 8.18
CA CYS A 22 -7.89 8.65 8.54
C CYS A 22 -7.72 8.53 10.07
N TRP A 23 -7.79 7.32 10.59
CA TRP A 23 -7.32 7.00 11.94
C TRP A 23 -5.89 6.47 11.82
N LEU A 24 -4.92 7.35 11.98
CA LEU A 24 -3.52 6.98 11.81
C LEU A 24 -3.03 6.14 12.98
N TRP A 25 -2.52 4.95 12.68
CA TRP A 25 -1.90 4.09 13.67
C TRP A 25 -0.55 4.65 14.13
N MET A 26 -0.44 4.99 15.40
CA MET A 26 0.77 5.54 16.02
C MET A 26 1.63 4.49 16.74
N GLY A 27 1.13 3.26 16.82
CA GLY A 27 1.87 2.14 17.40
C GLY A 27 2.91 1.55 16.45
N PRO A 28 3.52 0.41 16.82
CA PRO A 28 4.52 -0.27 15.99
C PRO A 28 4.02 -0.53 14.57
N ALA A 29 4.92 -0.42 13.60
CA ALA A 29 4.68 -0.74 12.19
C ALA A 29 5.70 -1.75 11.68
N GLY A 30 5.36 -2.48 10.63
CA GLY A 30 6.30 -3.34 9.92
C GLY A 30 7.34 -2.52 9.19
N THR A 31 8.60 -2.88 9.31
CA THR A 31 9.73 -2.17 8.67
C THR A 31 9.76 -2.35 7.15
N ARG A 32 9.27 -3.48 6.67
CA ARG A 32 9.26 -3.81 5.23
C ARG A 32 8.01 -3.33 4.51
N ASP A 33 6.84 -3.43 5.15
CA ASP A 33 5.54 -3.23 4.53
C ASP A 33 4.83 -1.94 4.96
N GLY A 34 5.31 -1.27 6.02
CA GLY A 34 4.76 -0.03 6.55
C GLY A 34 3.42 -0.17 7.29
N TYR A 35 2.84 -1.38 7.37
CA TYR A 35 1.56 -1.60 8.02
C TYR A 35 1.65 -1.58 9.54
N GLY A 36 0.66 -0.98 10.20
CA GLY A 36 0.53 -0.99 11.65
C GLY A 36 0.38 -2.40 12.23
N LYS A 37 1.07 -2.67 13.34
CA LYS A 37 1.01 -3.94 14.08
C LYS A 37 0.38 -3.70 15.44
N PHE A 38 -0.68 -4.43 15.73
CA PHE A 38 -1.41 -4.36 17.01
C PHE A 38 -1.31 -5.68 17.75
N GLN A 39 -1.12 -5.61 19.06
CA GLN A 39 -1.19 -6.74 19.97
C GLN A 39 -2.38 -6.51 20.93
N PRO A 40 -3.50 -7.22 20.75
CA PRO A 40 -4.73 -6.97 21.51
C PRO A 40 -4.54 -7.08 23.03
N SER A 41 -3.88 -8.13 23.47
CA SER A 41 -3.58 -8.38 24.89
C SER A 41 -2.14 -8.85 25.09
N PRO A 42 -1.57 -8.75 26.30
CA PRO A 42 -0.26 -9.32 26.60
C PRO A 42 -0.20 -10.80 26.23
N GLY A 43 0.85 -11.21 25.52
CA GLY A 43 1.03 -12.59 25.05
C GLY A 43 0.23 -12.96 23.79
N ALA A 44 -0.76 -12.18 23.37
CA ALA A 44 -1.50 -12.45 22.14
C ALA A 44 -0.62 -12.26 20.89
N LYS A 45 -0.95 -12.98 19.81
CA LYS A 45 -0.30 -12.80 18.52
C LYS A 45 -0.51 -11.37 18.00
N LYS A 46 0.55 -10.76 17.47
CA LYS A 46 0.44 -9.47 16.76
C LYS A 46 -0.32 -9.66 15.48
N VAL A 47 -1.27 -8.75 15.23
CA VAL A 47 -2.10 -8.70 14.03
C VAL A 47 -1.93 -7.37 13.31
N MET A 48 -2.35 -7.28 12.06
CA MET A 48 -2.41 -5.99 11.35
C MET A 48 -3.48 -5.11 11.99
N ALA A 49 -3.12 -3.88 12.35
CA ALA A 49 -4.02 -2.96 13.06
C ALA A 49 -5.30 -2.66 12.26
N HIS A 50 -5.19 -2.44 10.93
CA HIS A 50 -6.33 -2.21 10.07
C HIS A 50 -7.24 -3.45 9.94
N ARG A 51 -6.67 -4.67 9.86
CA ARG A 51 -7.49 -5.89 9.83
C ARG A 51 -8.25 -6.09 11.14
N TRP A 52 -7.59 -5.86 12.27
CA TRP A 52 -8.25 -5.91 13.58
C TRP A 52 -9.38 -4.89 13.66
N ALA A 53 -9.16 -3.66 13.20
CA ALA A 53 -10.20 -2.63 13.15
C ALA A 53 -11.39 -3.06 12.28
N TYR A 54 -11.13 -3.60 11.10
CA TYR A 54 -12.17 -4.10 10.21
C TYR A 54 -13.01 -5.18 10.90
N GLU A 55 -12.37 -6.21 11.47
CA GLU A 55 -13.07 -7.33 12.11
C GLU A 55 -13.91 -6.90 13.32
N VAL A 56 -13.50 -5.86 14.03
CA VAL A 56 -14.17 -5.33 15.22
C VAL A 56 -15.35 -4.42 14.86
N TYR A 57 -15.17 -3.53 13.89
CA TYR A 57 -16.12 -2.47 13.60
C TYR A 57 -17.03 -2.76 12.39
N VAL A 58 -16.60 -3.62 11.49
CA VAL A 58 -17.35 -3.98 10.26
C VAL A 58 -17.85 -5.41 10.34
N GLY A 59 -16.98 -6.36 10.62
CA GLY A 59 -17.31 -7.77 10.70
C GLY A 59 -16.18 -8.70 10.23
N PRO A 60 -16.41 -10.01 10.21
CA PRO A 60 -15.39 -10.97 9.80
C PRO A 60 -14.94 -10.72 8.37
N ILE A 61 -13.64 -10.86 8.14
CA ILE A 61 -13.07 -10.76 6.79
C ILE A 61 -13.39 -12.07 6.06
N PRO A 62 -14.12 -12.02 4.91
CA PRO A 62 -14.42 -13.23 4.16
C PRO A 62 -13.15 -13.96 3.71
N GLU A 63 -13.24 -15.29 3.59
CA GLU A 63 -12.11 -16.11 3.16
C GLU A 63 -11.62 -15.69 1.79
N GLY A 64 -10.30 -15.66 1.62
CA GLY A 64 -9.64 -15.23 0.37
C GLY A 64 -9.65 -13.73 0.12
N MET A 65 -10.34 -12.92 0.94
CA MET A 65 -10.36 -11.46 0.76
C MET A 65 -9.19 -10.75 1.44
N GLN A 66 -8.80 -9.65 0.84
CA GLN A 66 -7.81 -8.69 1.34
C GLN A 66 -8.52 -7.44 1.85
N ILE A 67 -7.91 -6.74 2.81
CA ILE A 67 -8.41 -5.41 3.21
C ILE A 67 -7.65 -4.35 2.44
N ASP A 68 -8.38 -3.64 1.61
CA ASP A 68 -7.91 -2.47 0.86
C ASP A 68 -8.15 -1.18 1.65
N HIS A 69 -7.31 -0.16 1.39
CA HIS A 69 -7.41 1.18 1.95
C HIS A 69 -7.97 2.13 0.90
N LYS A 70 -9.28 2.37 0.91
CA LYS A 70 -9.94 3.31 -0.02
C LYS A 70 -9.27 4.68 -0.02
N CYS A 71 -8.90 5.20 1.14
CA CYS A 71 -8.20 6.46 1.27
C CYS A 71 -6.85 6.51 0.53
N HIS A 72 -6.20 5.37 0.26
CA HIS A 72 -5.03 5.30 -0.59
C HIS A 72 -5.42 5.32 -2.08
N SER A 73 -6.45 4.56 -2.43
CA SER A 73 -6.93 4.46 -3.82
C SER A 73 -7.52 5.79 -4.31
N ASP A 74 -8.09 6.58 -3.41
CA ASP A 74 -8.69 7.89 -3.70
C ASP A 74 -7.64 9.03 -3.74
N ASP A 75 -6.48 8.85 -3.11
CA ASP A 75 -5.38 9.84 -3.12
C ASP A 75 -4.40 9.56 -4.26
N LEU A 76 -4.68 10.13 -5.42
CA LEU A 76 -3.84 10.00 -6.62
C LEU A 76 -2.45 10.63 -6.46
N SER A 77 -2.23 11.47 -5.45
CA SER A 77 -0.93 12.07 -5.15
C SER A 77 -0.02 11.16 -4.33
N CYS A 78 -0.57 10.12 -3.69
CA CYS A 78 0.19 9.24 -2.83
C CYS A 78 1.08 8.27 -3.63
N PRO A 79 2.42 8.32 -3.49
CA PRO A 79 3.33 7.46 -4.25
C PRO A 79 3.27 5.99 -3.83
N GLY A 80 2.53 5.64 -2.78
CA GLY A 80 2.50 4.29 -2.24
C GLY A 80 3.79 3.90 -1.52
N GLY A 81 4.09 2.61 -1.49
CA GLY A 81 5.31 2.09 -0.85
C GLY A 81 5.25 2.01 0.68
N PRO A 82 6.37 1.65 1.35
CA PRO A 82 6.43 1.47 2.81
C PRO A 82 6.15 2.75 3.60
N GLU A 83 6.49 3.91 3.03
CA GLU A 83 6.32 5.24 3.63
C GLU A 83 4.88 5.78 3.50
N CYS A 84 4.01 5.08 2.76
CA CYS A 84 2.63 5.48 2.56
C CYS A 84 1.87 5.50 3.89
N ARG A 85 1.43 6.68 4.32
CA ARG A 85 0.69 6.86 5.57
C ARG A 85 -0.67 6.15 5.57
N HIS A 86 -1.30 5.96 4.40
CA HIS A 86 -2.58 5.25 4.27
C HIS A 86 -2.47 3.79 4.71
N ARG A 87 -1.30 3.14 4.57
CA ARG A 87 -1.05 1.79 5.09
C ARG A 87 -1.19 1.69 6.61
N ARG A 88 -1.13 2.82 7.31
CA ARG A 88 -1.33 2.93 8.76
C ARG A 88 -2.74 3.40 9.12
N CYS A 89 -3.63 3.61 8.15
CA CYS A 89 -5.01 3.97 8.43
C CYS A 89 -5.77 2.77 9.00
N CYS A 90 -6.48 2.99 10.11
CA CYS A 90 -7.31 2.01 10.79
C CYS A 90 -8.78 2.44 10.86
N ASN A 91 -9.18 3.50 10.14
CA ASN A 91 -10.58 3.93 10.11
C ASN A 91 -11.41 2.89 9.34
N PRO A 92 -12.40 2.22 9.97
CA PRO A 92 -13.21 1.21 9.31
C PRO A 92 -13.98 1.75 8.09
N ALA A 93 -14.35 3.03 8.06
CA ALA A 93 -14.98 3.67 6.90
C ALA A 93 -14.05 3.76 5.68
N HIS A 94 -12.74 3.68 5.88
CA HIS A 94 -11.71 3.71 4.84
C HIS A 94 -11.21 2.31 4.43
N LEU A 95 -11.76 1.25 5.04
CA LEU A 95 -11.34 -0.13 4.81
C LEU A 95 -12.43 -0.89 4.06
N GLU A 96 -12.04 -1.74 3.14
CA GLU A 96 -12.94 -2.56 2.36
C GLU A 96 -12.35 -3.95 2.12
N ALA A 97 -13.17 -4.99 2.28
CA ALA A 97 -12.79 -6.34 1.89
C ALA A 97 -12.97 -6.51 0.39
N VAL A 98 -11.89 -6.82 -0.31
CA VAL A 98 -11.85 -6.97 -1.77
C VAL A 98 -11.13 -8.25 -2.17
N THR A 99 -11.40 -8.75 -3.36
CA THR A 99 -10.61 -9.85 -3.94
C THR A 99 -9.19 -9.38 -4.28
N ALA A 100 -8.26 -10.32 -4.39
CA ALA A 100 -6.88 -10.02 -4.83
C ALA A 100 -6.85 -9.38 -6.23
N SER A 101 -7.78 -9.78 -7.11
CA SER A 101 -7.92 -9.21 -8.45
C SER A 101 -8.36 -7.75 -8.41
N GLU A 102 -9.40 -7.44 -7.66
CA GLU A 102 -9.88 -6.06 -7.48
C GLU A 102 -8.83 -5.16 -6.84
N ASN A 103 -8.15 -5.64 -5.79
CA ASN A 103 -7.07 -4.90 -5.16
C ASN A 103 -5.94 -4.57 -6.16
N THR A 104 -5.58 -5.54 -7.01
CA THR A 104 -4.59 -5.34 -8.08
C THR A 104 -5.06 -4.32 -9.11
N LEU A 105 -6.34 -4.36 -9.51
CA LEU A 105 -6.91 -3.39 -10.45
C LEU A 105 -6.91 -1.96 -9.88
N ARG A 106 -7.22 -1.78 -8.60
CA ARG A 106 -7.16 -0.48 -7.92
C ARG A 106 -5.74 0.08 -7.87
N GLN A 107 -4.75 -0.76 -7.55
CA GLN A 107 -3.33 -0.37 -7.61
C GLN A 107 -2.89 0.01 -9.04
N ARG A 108 -3.39 -0.69 -10.07
CA ARG A 108 -3.11 -0.35 -11.48
C ARG A 108 -3.68 0.99 -11.89
N HIS A 109 -4.82 1.41 -11.33
CA HIS A 109 -5.40 2.73 -11.60
C HIS A 109 -4.43 3.84 -11.15
N TYR A 110 -3.84 3.71 -9.96
CA TYR A 110 -2.77 4.62 -9.50
C TYR A 110 -1.53 4.58 -10.42
N GLU A 111 -1.05 3.41 -10.82
CA GLU A 111 0.08 3.31 -11.76
C GLU A 111 -0.22 3.96 -13.12
N ARG A 112 -1.48 3.97 -13.55
CA ARG A 112 -1.92 4.62 -14.79
C ARG A 112 -2.00 6.14 -14.68
N SER A 113 -2.21 6.70 -13.50
CA SER A 113 -2.26 8.16 -13.29
C SER A 113 -0.88 8.82 -13.28
N LYS A 114 0.21 8.04 -13.15
CA LYS A 114 1.57 8.57 -13.17
C LYS A 114 1.89 9.18 -14.55
N THR A 115 2.37 10.40 -14.57
CA THR A 115 2.82 11.09 -15.78
C THR A 115 4.27 10.80 -16.12
N GLU A 116 5.05 10.29 -15.15
CA GLU A 116 6.49 10.05 -15.27
C GLU A 116 6.89 8.68 -14.69
N CYS A 117 7.99 8.14 -15.17
CA CYS A 117 8.62 6.96 -14.58
C CYS A 117 9.39 7.32 -13.29
N PRO A 118 9.85 6.33 -12.47
CA PRO A 118 10.62 6.60 -11.25
C PRO A 118 11.94 7.37 -11.44
N LYS A 119 12.37 7.57 -12.68
CA LYS A 119 13.55 8.38 -13.05
C LYS A 119 13.20 9.75 -13.64
N GLY A 120 11.91 10.15 -13.59
CA GLY A 120 11.44 11.44 -14.08
C GLY A 120 11.28 11.53 -15.60
N HIS A 121 11.37 10.44 -16.37
CA HIS A 121 11.09 10.48 -17.80
C HIS A 121 9.59 10.46 -18.03
N PRO A 122 9.03 11.37 -18.89
CA PRO A 122 7.60 11.47 -19.11
C PRO A 122 7.03 10.21 -19.79
N TYR A 123 5.83 9.82 -19.38
CA TYR A 123 5.04 8.76 -20.01
C TYR A 123 4.15 9.36 -21.10
N GLU A 124 4.77 9.90 -22.14
CA GLU A 124 4.06 10.47 -23.29
C GLU A 124 4.68 10.05 -24.62
N GLY A 125 3.90 10.13 -25.70
CA GLY A 125 4.33 9.80 -27.03
C GLY A 125 5.04 8.46 -27.13
N ASP A 126 6.13 8.41 -27.88
CA ASP A 126 6.92 7.18 -28.09
C ASP A 126 7.66 6.67 -26.85
N ASN A 127 7.75 7.48 -25.78
CA ASN A 127 8.43 7.05 -24.56
C ASN A 127 7.59 6.11 -23.70
N LEU A 128 6.26 6.15 -23.82
CA LEU A 128 5.36 5.21 -23.16
C LEU A 128 5.27 3.91 -23.96
N ILE A 129 5.59 2.79 -23.33
CA ILE A 129 5.35 1.44 -23.86
C ILE A 129 4.31 0.77 -22.97
N GLU A 130 3.18 0.41 -23.54
CA GLU A 130 2.17 -0.43 -22.88
C GLU A 130 2.39 -1.89 -23.24
N GLY A 131 2.67 -2.71 -22.22
CA GLY A 131 2.79 -4.16 -22.40
C GLY A 131 1.43 -4.83 -22.58
N SER A 132 1.40 -6.00 -23.18
CA SER A 132 0.19 -6.84 -23.29
C SER A 132 -0.40 -7.24 -21.93
N ASP A 133 0.43 -7.18 -20.87
CA ASP A 133 0.03 -7.39 -19.47
C ASP A 133 -0.53 -6.12 -18.80
N GLY A 134 -0.70 -5.03 -19.56
CA GLY A 134 -1.17 -3.72 -19.09
C GLY A 134 -0.16 -2.95 -18.23
N ARG A 135 1.10 -3.38 -18.18
CA ARG A 135 2.17 -2.65 -17.49
C ARG A 135 2.75 -1.56 -18.38
N ARG A 136 2.97 -0.41 -17.79
CA ARG A 136 3.63 0.73 -18.45
C ARG A 136 5.13 0.66 -18.25
N ARG A 137 5.90 0.87 -19.33
CA ARG A 137 7.36 0.90 -19.31
C ARG A 137 7.85 2.18 -19.99
N CYS A 138 9.01 2.66 -19.54
CA CYS A 138 9.65 3.83 -20.10
C CYS A 138 10.72 3.39 -21.12
N ARG A 139 10.58 3.82 -22.37
CA ARG A 139 11.50 3.48 -23.46
C ARG A 139 12.94 3.96 -23.19
N GLU A 140 13.10 5.14 -22.62
CA GLU A 140 14.43 5.66 -22.23
C GLU A 140 15.12 4.80 -21.18
N CYS A 141 14.36 4.38 -20.16
CA CYS A 141 14.87 3.45 -19.14
C CYS A 141 15.24 2.09 -19.76
N ASP A 142 14.44 1.58 -20.68
CA ASP A 142 14.73 0.31 -21.38
C ASP A 142 15.98 0.42 -22.26
N ARG A 143 16.15 1.54 -22.98
CA ARG A 143 17.35 1.82 -23.76
C ARG A 143 18.59 1.94 -22.88
N ALA A 144 18.48 2.64 -21.75
CA ALA A 144 19.59 2.78 -20.80
C ALA A 144 20.01 1.43 -20.20
N ARG A 145 19.03 0.57 -19.87
CA ARG A 145 19.31 -0.79 -19.38
C ARG A 145 20.01 -1.65 -20.43
N LYS A 146 19.54 -1.62 -21.68
CA LYS A 146 20.17 -2.36 -22.80
C LYS A 146 21.62 -1.91 -23.02
N ARG A 147 21.89 -0.58 -23.01
CA ARG A 147 23.25 -0.05 -23.15
C ARG A 147 24.19 -0.55 -22.06
N LYS A 148 23.73 -0.60 -20.81
CA LYS A 148 24.53 -1.16 -19.68
C LYS A 148 24.82 -2.65 -19.83
N GLN A 149 23.89 -3.41 -20.41
CA GLN A 149 24.06 -4.86 -20.61
C GLN A 149 25.00 -5.17 -21.79
N SER A 150 25.09 -4.27 -22.78
CA SER A 150 25.97 -4.43 -23.97
C SER A 150 27.34 -3.76 -23.82
N ALA A 151 27.61 -3.07 -22.71
CA ALA A 151 28.93 -2.54 -22.43
C ALA A 151 29.93 -3.69 -22.11
N PRO A 152 31.11 -3.73 -22.74
CA PRO A 152 32.12 -4.72 -22.38
C PRO A 152 32.51 -4.56 -20.90
N PRO A 153 32.88 -5.66 -20.21
CA PRO A 153 33.37 -5.56 -18.83
C PRO A 153 34.61 -4.67 -18.81
N ASP A 154 34.65 -3.70 -17.89
CA ASP A 154 35.82 -2.89 -17.64
C ASP A 154 37.04 -3.83 -17.40
N THR A 155 37.99 -3.82 -18.31
CA THR A 155 39.23 -4.54 -18.12
C THR A 155 40.06 -3.73 -17.12
N PRO A 156 40.38 -4.25 -15.93
CA PRO A 156 41.25 -3.55 -15.01
C PRO A 156 42.65 -3.46 -15.63
N ALA A 157 43.17 -2.23 -15.64
CA ALA A 157 44.56 -1.93 -16.05
C ALA A 157 45.56 -2.44 -15.00
#